data_b978b526219d9909cf8cd798c94ac8da
#
_entry.id   b978b526219d9909cf8cd798c94ac8da
#
_cell.length_a   1.000
_cell.length_b   1.000
_cell.length_c   1.000
_cell.angle_alpha   90.00
_cell.angle_beta   90.00
_cell.angle_gamma   90.00
#
_symmetry.space_group_name_H-M   'P 1'
#
loop_
_entity.id
_entity.type
_entity.pdbx_description
1 polymer ?
#
loop_
_entity_poly.entity_id
_entity_poly.type
_entity_poly.pdbx_seq_one_letter_code
_entity_poly.pdbx_strand_id
1 'polypeptide(L)'
;MIKDAEQFKQSDKEFTARHEAKSGLEAYIHQIESSITSPEIGMKLKRGAKSQVEAELARALEKLEIEESSADDLRKAELGIKRAFQKATAGIR
;
A
#
# COMPACT_ATOMS: atom_id res chain seq x y z
N MET A 1 4.23 -36.54 1.32
CA MET A 1 4.26 -35.76 0.05
C MET A 1 3.84 -34.33 0.21
N ILE A 2 2.63 -34.09 0.66
CA ILE A 2 2.12 -32.74 0.84
C ILE A 2 2.89 -31.98 1.91
N LYS A 3 3.28 -32.69 2.97
CA LYS A 3 4.02 -32.06 4.07
C LYS A 3 5.40 -31.57 3.65
N ASP A 4 6.09 -32.33 2.81
CA ASP A 4 7.40 -31.92 2.31
C ASP A 4 7.27 -30.66 1.45
N ALA A 5 6.24 -30.63 0.62
CA ALA A 5 5.96 -29.46 -0.20
C ALA A 5 5.64 -28.24 0.67
N GLU A 6 4.98 -28.46 1.80
CA GLU A 6 4.65 -27.38 2.73
C GLU A 6 5.90 -26.79 3.39
N GLN A 7 6.88 -27.64 3.73
CA GLN A 7 8.12 -27.16 4.33
C GLN A 7 8.92 -26.30 3.36
N PHE A 8 9.00 -26.70 2.12
CA PHE A 8 9.64 -25.86 1.10
C PHE A 8 8.85 -24.60 0.84
N LYS A 9 7.53 -24.70 0.90
CA LYS A 9 6.68 -23.54 0.69
C LYS A 9 6.82 -22.48 1.78
N GLN A 10 7.22 -22.86 2.99
CA GLN A 10 7.40 -21.88 4.06
C GLN A 10 8.51 -20.88 3.74
N SER A 11 9.64 -21.35 3.27
CA SER A 11 10.72 -20.45 2.84
C SER A 11 10.30 -19.63 1.63
N ASP A 12 9.66 -20.28 0.67
CA ASP A 12 9.15 -19.63 -0.52
C ASP A 12 8.02 -18.65 -0.18
N LYS A 13 7.22 -18.98 0.83
CA LYS A 13 6.14 -18.07 1.25
C LYS A 13 6.65 -16.75 1.79
N GLU A 14 7.72 -16.78 2.59
CA GLU A 14 8.29 -15.53 3.10
C GLU A 14 8.79 -14.66 1.96
N PHE A 15 9.50 -15.25 1.03
CA PHE A 15 10.00 -14.53 -0.14
C PHE A 15 8.85 -14.07 -1.04
N THR A 16 7.92 -14.97 -1.30
CA THR A 16 6.76 -14.68 -2.15
C THR A 16 5.84 -13.65 -1.49
N ALA A 17 5.60 -13.79 -0.17
CA ALA A 17 4.77 -12.84 0.56
C ALA A 17 5.35 -11.43 0.51
N ARG A 18 6.67 -11.33 0.67
CA ARG A 18 7.36 -10.05 0.58
C ARG A 18 7.24 -9.45 -0.82
N HIS A 19 7.47 -10.28 -1.82
CA HIS A 19 7.38 -9.87 -3.21
C HIS A 19 5.95 -9.45 -3.58
N GLU A 20 4.97 -10.24 -3.19
CA GLU A 20 3.56 -9.94 -3.42
C GLU A 20 3.12 -8.68 -2.68
N ALA A 21 3.55 -8.53 -1.44
CA ALA A 21 3.24 -7.33 -0.66
C ALA A 21 3.83 -6.09 -1.31
N LYS A 22 5.05 -6.22 -1.83
CA LYS A 22 5.73 -5.14 -2.52
C LYS A 22 4.99 -4.75 -3.81
N SER A 23 4.68 -5.74 -4.63
CA SER A 23 3.93 -5.52 -5.87
C SER A 23 2.55 -4.95 -5.60
N GLY A 24 1.85 -5.51 -4.61
CA GLY A 24 0.53 -5.04 -4.22
C GLY A 24 0.56 -3.60 -3.71
N LEU A 25 1.56 -3.27 -2.91
CA LEU A 25 1.70 -1.93 -2.39
C LEU A 25 2.01 -0.94 -3.51
N GLU A 26 2.90 -1.30 -4.43
CA GLU A 26 3.20 -0.48 -5.60
C GLU A 26 1.94 -0.20 -6.43
N ALA A 27 1.20 -1.27 -6.74
CA ALA A 27 -0.03 -1.14 -7.51
C ALA A 27 -1.05 -0.27 -6.77
N TYR A 28 -1.16 -0.44 -5.46
CA TYR A 28 -2.07 0.34 -4.64
C TYR A 28 -1.67 1.81 -4.62
N ILE A 29 -0.38 2.09 -4.49
CA ILE A 29 0.14 3.46 -4.53
C ILE A 29 -0.25 4.13 -5.85
N HIS A 30 -0.01 3.46 -6.97
CA HIS A 30 -0.37 3.99 -8.29
C HIS A 30 -1.86 4.21 -8.41
N GLN A 31 -2.67 3.29 -7.89
CA GLN A 31 -4.12 3.41 -7.92
C GLN A 31 -4.58 4.63 -7.12
N ILE A 32 -4.04 4.83 -5.93
CA ILE A 32 -4.41 5.96 -5.09
C ILE A 32 -3.91 7.27 -5.70
N GLU A 33 -2.70 7.29 -6.24
CA GLU A 33 -2.19 8.47 -6.94
C GLU A 33 -3.10 8.86 -8.09
N SER A 34 -3.52 7.89 -8.89
CA SER A 34 -4.47 8.15 -9.98
C SER A 34 -5.78 8.69 -9.45
N SER A 35 -6.26 8.14 -8.33
CA SER A 35 -7.51 8.56 -7.74
C SER A 35 -7.43 10.02 -7.25
N ILE A 36 -6.37 10.37 -6.53
CA ILE A 36 -6.25 11.73 -6.00
C ILE A 36 -5.92 12.77 -7.07
N THR A 37 -5.37 12.34 -8.20
CA THR A 37 -5.12 13.24 -9.33
C THR A 37 -6.31 13.32 -10.28
N SER A 38 -7.27 12.41 -10.13
CA SER A 38 -8.49 12.43 -10.93
C SER A 38 -9.30 13.69 -10.61
N PRO A 39 -9.84 14.38 -11.63
CA PRO A 39 -10.66 15.57 -11.38
C PRO A 39 -11.92 15.27 -10.57
N GLU A 40 -12.44 14.05 -10.66
CA GLU A 40 -13.64 13.68 -9.91
C GLU A 40 -13.37 13.62 -8.40
N ILE A 41 -12.25 13.06 -8.01
CA ILE A 41 -11.89 12.88 -6.60
C ILE A 41 -10.99 14.02 -6.13
N GLY A 42 -10.01 14.38 -6.94
CA GLY A 42 -9.04 15.41 -6.57
C GLY A 42 -9.67 16.75 -6.25
N MET A 43 -10.71 17.15 -6.98
CA MET A 43 -11.41 18.41 -6.74
C MET A 43 -12.27 18.37 -5.48
N LYS A 44 -12.74 17.18 -5.12
CA LYS A 44 -13.57 16.99 -3.93
C LYS A 44 -12.77 16.86 -2.65
N LEU A 45 -11.50 16.43 -2.76
CA LEU A 45 -10.63 16.29 -1.61
C LEU A 45 -10.19 17.65 -1.08
N LYS A 46 -10.21 17.79 0.23
CA LYS A 46 -9.66 18.96 0.89
C LYS A 46 -8.13 18.91 0.79
N ARG A 47 -7.48 20.09 0.79
CA ARG A 47 -6.02 20.15 0.69
C ARG A 47 -5.33 19.34 1.78
N GLY A 48 -5.81 19.45 3.01
CA GLY A 48 -5.25 18.70 4.13
C GLY A 48 -5.39 17.21 3.95
N ALA A 49 -6.54 16.75 3.47
CA ALA A 49 -6.79 15.34 3.23
C ALA A 49 -5.88 14.80 2.13
N LYS A 50 -5.77 15.54 1.03
CA LYS A 50 -4.88 15.16 -0.08
C LYS A 50 -3.44 15.08 0.38
N SER A 51 -3.01 16.07 1.16
CA SER A 51 -1.65 16.13 1.70
C SER A 51 -1.35 14.93 2.59
N GLN A 52 -2.31 14.51 3.43
CA GLN A 52 -2.16 13.33 4.26
C GLN A 52 -2.01 12.06 3.43
N VAL A 53 -2.82 11.92 2.40
CA VAL A 53 -2.73 10.76 1.50
C VAL A 53 -1.37 10.75 0.81
N GLU A 54 -0.93 11.89 0.30
CA GLU A 54 0.37 12.00 -0.35
C GLU A 54 1.52 11.67 0.60
N ALA A 55 1.42 12.11 1.85
CA ALA A 55 2.44 11.79 2.87
C ALA A 55 2.51 10.28 3.13
N GLU A 56 1.37 9.62 3.21
CA GLU A 56 1.34 8.16 3.37
C GLU A 56 1.89 7.45 2.15
N LEU A 57 1.60 7.95 0.97
CA LEU A 57 2.16 7.40 -0.27
C LEU A 57 3.68 7.54 -0.28
N ALA A 58 4.19 8.68 0.14
CA ALA A 58 5.64 8.91 0.20
C ALA A 58 6.30 7.95 1.19
N ARG A 59 5.69 7.75 2.35
CA ARG A 59 6.20 6.80 3.34
C ARG A 59 6.22 5.38 2.79
N ALA A 60 5.17 5.00 2.09
CA ALA A 60 5.08 3.68 1.49
C ALA A 60 6.16 3.48 0.43
N LEU A 61 6.40 4.50 -0.38
CA LEU A 61 7.47 4.45 -1.38
C LEU A 61 8.83 4.29 -0.73
N GLU A 62 9.09 4.99 0.38
CA GLU A 62 10.33 4.83 1.12
C GLU A 62 10.51 3.39 1.60
N LYS A 63 9.45 2.79 2.12
CA LYS A 63 9.49 1.39 2.56
C LYS A 63 9.74 0.43 1.43
N LEU A 64 9.22 0.73 0.23
CA LEU A 64 9.47 -0.08 -0.94
C LEU A 64 10.94 -0.05 -1.37
N GLU A 65 11.61 1.08 -1.17
CA GLU A 65 13.03 1.23 -1.49
C GLU A 65 13.92 0.50 -0.49
N ILE A 66 13.45 0.33 0.75
CA ILE A 66 14.20 -0.38 1.78
C ILE A 66 14.01 -1.88 1.57
N GLU A 67 15.09 -2.56 1.20
CA GLU A 67 15.05 -4.00 0.96
C GLU A 67 14.77 -4.81 2.22
N GLU A 68 15.07 -4.25 3.37
CA GLU A 68 14.89 -4.92 4.67
C GLU A 68 13.45 -4.89 5.15
N SER A 69 12.56 -4.16 4.49
CA SER A 69 11.17 -4.10 4.89
C SER A 69 10.51 -5.47 4.80
N SER A 70 9.89 -5.88 5.88
CA SER A 70 9.15 -7.14 5.93
C SER A 70 7.78 -6.99 5.27
N ALA A 71 7.14 -8.13 4.97
CA ALA A 71 5.79 -8.11 4.43
C ALA A 71 4.82 -7.39 5.37
N ASP A 72 5.02 -7.53 6.68
CA ASP A 72 4.19 -6.84 7.68
C ASP A 72 4.35 -5.32 7.58
N ASP A 73 5.57 -4.84 7.41
CA ASP A 73 5.83 -3.40 7.25
C ASP A 73 5.15 -2.87 6.00
N LEU A 74 5.21 -3.62 4.91
CA LEU A 74 4.57 -3.23 3.66
C LEU A 74 3.05 -3.21 3.80
N ARG A 75 2.49 -4.20 4.51
CA ARG A 75 1.05 -4.23 4.79
C ARG A 75 0.62 -3.06 5.66
N LYS A 76 1.42 -2.70 6.67
CA LYS A 76 1.12 -1.55 7.51
C LYS A 76 1.12 -0.26 6.70
N ALA A 77 2.05 -0.12 5.78
CA ALA A 77 2.08 1.03 4.88
C ALA A 77 0.82 1.08 4.03
N GLU A 78 0.40 -0.05 3.48
CA GLU A 78 -0.82 -0.14 2.70
C GLU A 78 -2.04 0.26 3.52
N LEU A 79 -2.13 -0.26 4.76
CA LEU A 79 -3.21 0.10 5.66
C LEU A 79 -3.22 1.59 6.00
N GLY A 80 -2.05 2.18 6.18
CA GLY A 80 -1.91 3.61 6.42
C GLY A 80 -2.47 4.42 5.27
N ILE A 81 -2.12 4.06 4.05
CA ILE A 81 -2.64 4.71 2.84
C ILE A 81 -4.16 4.52 2.77
N LYS A 82 -4.62 3.31 3.00
CA LYS A 82 -6.05 2.99 2.93
C LYS A 82 -6.85 3.82 3.93
N ARG A 83 -6.38 3.92 5.17
CA ARG A 83 -7.03 4.72 6.20
C ARG A 83 -7.05 6.20 5.84
N ALA A 84 -5.92 6.72 5.39
CA ALA A 84 -5.82 8.12 4.98
C ALA A 84 -6.78 8.41 3.84
N PHE A 85 -6.83 7.52 2.85
CA PHE A 85 -7.72 7.66 1.71
C PHE A 85 -9.18 7.58 2.13
N GLN A 86 -9.53 6.65 3.01
CA GLN A 86 -10.89 6.51 3.51
C GLN A 86 -11.33 7.75 4.27
N LYS A 87 -10.47 8.31 5.11
CA LYS A 87 -10.76 9.55 5.82
C LYS A 87 -10.93 10.72 4.84
N ALA A 88 -10.05 10.76 3.85
CA ALA A 88 -10.10 11.82 2.84
C ALA A 88 -11.40 11.77 2.04
N THR A 89 -11.86 10.56 1.70
CA THR A 89 -13.08 10.38 0.89
C THR A 89 -14.35 10.29 1.73
N ALA A 90 -14.24 10.14 3.04
CA ALA A 90 -15.40 10.01 3.92
C ALA A 90 -16.32 11.24 3.86
N GLY A 91 -15.74 12.42 3.62
CA GLY A 91 -16.51 13.65 3.46
C GLY A 91 -17.09 13.85 2.08
N ILE A 92 -16.74 12.97 1.14
CA ILE A 92 -17.20 13.06 -0.25
C ILE A 92 -18.43 12.17 -0.42
N ARG A 93 -19.56 12.76 -0.64
CA ARG A 93 -20.79 12.01 -0.93
C ARG A 93 -21.64 12.76 -1.93
#